data_c573eefc069968f40b930f044b6a0032
#
_entry.id   c573eefc069968f40b930f044b6a0032
#
_cell.length_a   1.000
_cell.length_b   1.000
_cell.length_c   1.000
_cell.angle_alpha   90.00
_cell.angle_beta   90.00
_cell.angle_gamma   90.00
#
_symmetry.space_group_name_H-M   'P 1'
#
loop_
_entity.id
_entity.type
_entity.pdbx_description
1 polymer ?
#
loop_
_entity_poly.entity_id
_entity_poly.type
_entity_poly.pdbx_seq_one_letter_code
_entity_poly.pdbx_strand_id
1 'polypeptide(L)'
;MQLQSVTTVTIPGYRIFEYLLVLNPHEELRNKIMKVRLEFNDEYKVSTALGGKPNIILANFLQYEMMEERLINRLKVVAMGFHPIKVELRDFGSFPSHTIYINVVSKVPVQTLVKEIRHETQRLMKLNDDNKPHFILEPHLTIARKLQPWQYEKGWLEYSNKSFTGRFIADGMLLLKRPLDEKKYQVVQRFEFQNLPVTTKQGELFM
;
A
#
# COMPACT_ATOMS: atom_id res chain seq x y z
N MET A 1 -26.15 -40.35 -5.28
CA MET A 1 -26.15 -39.11 -6.07
C MET A 1 -24.75 -38.51 -5.89
N GLN A 2 -23.84 -38.79 -6.84
CA GLN A 2 -22.44 -38.33 -6.77
C GLN A 2 -22.40 -36.87 -7.20
N LEU A 3 -21.89 -35.99 -6.34
CA LEU A 3 -21.53 -34.61 -6.66
C LEU A 3 -20.35 -34.65 -7.62
N GLN A 4 -20.59 -34.30 -8.88
CA GLN A 4 -19.53 -34.06 -9.87
C GLN A 4 -18.70 -32.86 -9.37
N SER A 5 -17.42 -33.09 -9.13
CA SER A 5 -16.43 -32.06 -8.89
C SER A 5 -16.32 -31.18 -10.13
N VAL A 6 -16.81 -29.96 -10.04
CA VAL A 6 -16.60 -28.96 -11.09
C VAL A 6 -15.10 -28.63 -11.12
N THR A 7 -14.41 -29.19 -12.09
CA THR A 7 -13.02 -28.85 -12.37
C THR A 7 -12.99 -27.42 -12.91
N THR A 8 -12.66 -26.47 -12.07
CA THR A 8 -12.48 -25.09 -12.50
C THR A 8 -11.25 -25.03 -13.40
N VAL A 9 -11.46 -24.94 -14.71
CA VAL A 9 -10.38 -24.76 -15.67
C VAL A 9 -9.78 -23.37 -15.44
N THR A 10 -8.65 -23.31 -14.78
CA THR A 10 -7.91 -22.06 -14.56
C THR A 10 -7.16 -21.75 -15.85
N ILE A 11 -7.65 -20.81 -16.65
CA ILE A 11 -6.94 -20.33 -17.84
C ILE A 11 -5.71 -19.55 -17.36
N PRO A 12 -4.48 -19.91 -17.79
CA PRO A 12 -3.27 -19.17 -17.39
C PRO A 12 -3.40 -17.67 -17.68
N GLY A 13 -3.00 -16.83 -16.73
CA GLY A 13 -3.07 -15.37 -16.84
C GLY A 13 -4.40 -14.71 -16.46
N TYR A 14 -5.50 -15.47 -16.37
CA TYR A 14 -6.82 -14.95 -15.97
C TYR A 14 -7.09 -15.05 -14.46
N ARG A 15 -6.11 -15.50 -13.68
CA ARG A 15 -6.23 -15.49 -12.23
C ARG A 15 -6.20 -14.03 -11.73
N ILE A 16 -7.15 -13.69 -10.85
CA ILE A 16 -7.22 -12.37 -10.23
C ILE A 16 -6.40 -12.39 -8.95
N PHE A 17 -5.59 -11.34 -8.78
CA PHE A 17 -4.81 -11.07 -7.58
C PHE A 17 -5.19 -9.74 -6.96
N GLU A 18 -5.02 -9.63 -5.67
CA GLU A 18 -5.01 -8.35 -4.97
C GLU A 18 -3.58 -7.80 -4.97
N TYR A 19 -3.43 -6.57 -5.42
CA TYR A 19 -2.17 -5.85 -5.49
C TYR A 19 -2.13 -4.70 -4.50
N LEU A 20 -0.97 -4.49 -3.87
CA LEU A 20 -0.65 -3.30 -3.10
C LEU A 20 0.60 -2.64 -3.67
N LEU A 21 0.55 -1.34 -3.86
CA LEU A 21 1.73 -0.52 -4.10
C LEU A 21 2.07 0.24 -2.82
N VAL A 22 3.31 0.11 -2.34
CA VAL A 22 3.67 0.58 -0.99
C VAL A 22 5.04 1.26 -0.93
N LEU A 23 5.20 2.19 0.03
CA LEU A 23 6.52 2.62 0.53
C LEU A 23 6.86 1.81 1.77
N ASN A 24 8.10 1.32 1.81
CA ASN A 24 8.56 0.40 2.84
C ASN A 24 9.62 1.07 3.72
N PRO A 25 9.37 1.27 5.02
CA PRO A 25 10.38 1.78 5.94
C PRO A 25 11.58 0.80 6.05
N HIS A 26 12.75 1.30 6.44
CA HIS A 26 13.91 0.45 6.74
C HIS A 26 13.63 -0.46 7.95
N GLU A 27 14.45 -1.49 8.12
CA GLU A 27 14.20 -2.58 9.07
C GLU A 27 14.05 -2.11 10.52
N GLU A 28 14.95 -1.24 10.98
CA GLU A 28 14.91 -0.73 12.34
C GLU A 28 13.58 0.00 12.67
N LEU A 29 13.13 0.88 11.75
CA LEU A 29 11.86 1.57 11.92
C LEU A 29 10.67 0.61 11.84
N ARG A 30 10.73 -0.39 10.96
CA ARG A 30 9.69 -1.46 10.92
C ARG A 30 9.60 -2.20 12.24
N ASN A 31 10.74 -2.55 12.84
CA ASN A 31 10.78 -3.25 14.12
C ASN A 31 10.20 -2.39 15.25
N LYS A 32 10.51 -1.07 15.27
CA LYS A 32 9.89 -0.11 16.20
C LYS A 32 8.37 -0.06 16.03
N ILE A 33 7.86 -0.03 14.81
CA ILE A 33 6.42 -0.02 14.52
C ILE A 33 5.77 -1.35 14.88
N MET A 34 6.44 -2.47 14.60
CA MET A 34 5.95 -3.80 14.98
C MET A 34 5.81 -3.95 16.49
N LYS A 35 6.73 -3.36 17.28
CA LYS A 35 6.60 -3.34 18.74
C LYS A 35 5.31 -2.64 19.18
N VAL A 36 5.00 -1.48 18.59
CA VAL A 36 3.74 -0.76 18.87
C VAL A 36 2.52 -1.61 18.49
N ARG A 37 2.56 -2.32 17.34
CA ARG A 37 1.48 -3.22 16.94
C ARG A 37 1.28 -4.39 17.88
N LEU A 38 2.38 -4.97 18.38
CA LEU A 38 2.35 -6.05 19.37
C LEU A 38 1.75 -5.57 20.68
N GLU A 39 2.21 -4.44 21.21
CA GLU A 39 1.65 -3.82 22.42
C GLU A 39 0.14 -3.57 22.26
N PHE A 40 -0.29 -3.02 21.13
CA PHE A 40 -1.72 -2.81 20.85
C PHE A 40 -2.51 -4.12 20.78
N ASN A 41 -1.95 -5.16 20.14
CA ASN A 41 -2.60 -6.47 20.07
C ASN A 41 -2.74 -7.11 21.46
N ASP A 42 -1.70 -7.01 22.27
CA ASP A 42 -1.68 -7.65 23.59
C ASP A 42 -2.67 -7.00 24.55
N GLU A 43 -2.81 -5.67 24.47
CA GLU A 43 -3.74 -4.92 25.31
C GLU A 43 -5.20 -5.08 24.85
N TYR A 44 -5.45 -4.89 23.55
CA TYR A 44 -6.82 -4.83 23.00
C TYR A 44 -7.27 -6.09 22.26
N LYS A 45 -6.43 -7.15 22.22
CA LYS A 45 -6.72 -8.45 21.56
C LYS A 45 -7.12 -8.28 20.08
N VAL A 46 -6.38 -7.46 19.35
CA VAL A 46 -6.65 -7.11 17.95
C VAL A 46 -5.65 -7.80 17.01
N SER A 47 -5.96 -9.01 16.58
CA SER A 47 -5.08 -9.79 15.68
C SER A 47 -4.76 -9.09 14.34
N THR A 48 -5.61 -8.16 13.88
CA THR A 48 -5.36 -7.37 12.67
C THR A 48 -4.18 -6.41 12.80
N ALA A 49 -3.75 -6.07 14.02
CA ALA A 49 -2.55 -5.29 14.28
C ALA A 49 -1.27 -6.04 13.81
N LEU A 50 -1.30 -7.37 13.81
CA LEU A 50 -0.16 -8.21 13.42
C LEU A 50 -0.10 -8.52 11.92
N GLY A 51 -1.07 -8.06 11.14
CA GLY A 51 -1.19 -8.37 9.71
C GLY A 51 -0.12 -7.70 8.86
N GLY A 52 0.83 -8.48 8.34
CA GLY A 52 1.81 -8.05 7.36
C GLY A 52 2.90 -7.09 7.90
N LYS A 53 3.89 -6.79 7.05
CA LYS A 53 4.96 -5.84 7.38
C LYS A 53 4.41 -4.41 7.41
N PRO A 54 4.86 -3.53 8.35
CA PRO A 54 4.51 -2.11 8.34
C PRO A 54 4.93 -1.45 7.04
N ASN A 55 3.98 -0.78 6.38
CA ASN A 55 4.22 -0.01 5.15
C ASN A 55 3.21 1.12 5.03
N ILE A 56 3.49 2.07 4.13
CA ILE A 56 2.55 3.10 3.71
C ILE A 56 1.96 2.66 2.38
N ILE A 57 0.66 2.45 2.33
CA ILE A 57 -0.03 2.04 1.11
C ILE A 57 -0.23 3.28 0.22
N LEU A 58 0.14 3.17 -1.05
CA LEU A 58 -0.08 4.19 -2.09
C LEU A 58 -1.33 3.87 -2.91
N ALA A 59 -1.50 2.58 -3.28
CA ALA A 59 -2.65 2.10 -4.00
C ALA A 59 -2.98 0.64 -3.64
N ASN A 60 -4.27 0.31 -3.72
CA ASN A 60 -4.81 -1.06 -3.61
C ASN A 60 -5.73 -1.31 -4.79
N PHE A 61 -5.62 -2.45 -5.45
CA PHE A 61 -6.44 -2.81 -6.59
C PHE A 61 -6.48 -4.32 -6.84
N LEU A 62 -7.50 -4.75 -7.57
CA LEU A 62 -7.61 -6.11 -8.11
C LEU A 62 -7.25 -6.06 -9.59
N GLN A 63 -6.50 -7.06 -10.06
CA GLN A 63 -6.19 -7.17 -11.49
C GLN A 63 -5.86 -8.61 -11.88
N TYR A 64 -6.04 -8.93 -13.16
CA TYR A 64 -5.60 -10.17 -13.77
C TYR A 64 -4.07 -10.25 -13.81
N GLU A 65 -3.51 -11.44 -13.58
CA GLU A 65 -2.06 -11.67 -13.63
C GLU A 65 -1.45 -11.29 -14.99
N MET A 66 -2.17 -11.52 -16.08
CA MET A 66 -1.73 -11.15 -17.43
C MET A 66 -1.47 -9.65 -17.62
N MET A 67 -2.00 -8.79 -16.76
CA MET A 67 -1.78 -7.34 -16.81
C MET A 67 -0.51 -6.90 -16.06
N GLU A 68 0.13 -7.81 -15.30
CA GLU A 68 1.24 -7.51 -14.40
C GLU A 68 2.42 -6.89 -15.13
N GLU A 69 2.83 -7.44 -16.27
CA GLU A 69 3.97 -6.92 -17.04
C GLU A 69 3.73 -5.47 -17.52
N ARG A 70 2.54 -5.17 -18.00
CA ARG A 70 2.16 -3.81 -18.43
C ARG A 70 2.18 -2.84 -17.26
N LEU A 71 1.69 -3.26 -16.10
CA LEU A 71 1.71 -2.47 -14.86
C LEU A 71 3.15 -2.20 -14.42
N ILE A 72 4.00 -3.24 -14.40
CA ILE A 72 5.42 -3.13 -14.05
C ILE A 72 6.11 -2.11 -14.95
N ASN A 73 5.95 -2.21 -16.26
CA ASN A 73 6.59 -1.33 -17.22
C ASN A 73 6.15 0.13 -17.01
N ARG A 74 4.85 0.38 -16.75
CA ARG A 74 4.37 1.74 -16.51
C ARG A 74 4.85 2.30 -15.16
N LEU A 75 4.84 1.48 -14.10
CA LEU A 75 5.34 1.86 -12.78
C LEU A 75 6.85 2.15 -12.77
N LYS A 76 7.64 1.44 -13.61
CA LYS A 76 9.07 1.76 -13.82
C LYS A 76 9.24 3.18 -14.35
N VAL A 77 8.46 3.57 -15.37
CA VAL A 77 8.52 4.93 -15.94
C VAL A 77 8.19 5.98 -14.88
N VAL A 78 7.15 5.77 -14.09
CA VAL A 78 6.80 6.67 -12.97
C VAL A 78 7.97 6.78 -12.00
N ALA A 79 8.54 5.66 -11.55
CA ALA A 79 9.62 5.64 -10.58
C ALA A 79 10.90 6.32 -11.08
N MET A 80 11.22 6.19 -12.36
CA MET A 80 12.40 6.86 -12.98
C MET A 80 12.33 8.38 -12.85
N GLY A 81 11.14 8.98 -12.90
CA GLY A 81 10.93 10.44 -12.79
C GLY A 81 10.94 10.97 -11.35
N PHE A 82 10.86 10.10 -10.35
CA PHE A 82 10.80 10.52 -8.95
C PHE A 82 12.20 10.49 -8.29
N HIS A 83 12.42 11.46 -7.39
CA HIS A 83 13.56 11.46 -6.47
C HIS A 83 13.20 10.74 -5.16
N PRO A 84 14.20 10.26 -4.40
CA PRO A 84 13.96 9.69 -3.07
C PRO A 84 13.17 10.65 -2.17
N ILE A 85 12.15 10.13 -1.47
CA ILE A 85 11.22 10.91 -0.66
C ILE A 85 11.60 10.77 0.81
N LYS A 86 11.86 11.90 1.50
CA LYS A 86 11.99 11.91 2.94
C LYS A 86 10.60 11.77 3.57
N VAL A 87 10.37 10.65 4.25
CA VAL A 87 9.12 10.38 4.96
C VAL A 87 9.31 10.57 6.45
N GLU A 88 8.45 11.40 7.04
CA GLU A 88 8.43 11.67 8.47
C GLU A 88 7.12 11.18 9.09
N LEU A 89 7.25 10.40 10.15
CA LEU A 89 6.15 9.85 10.93
C LEU A 89 6.10 10.57 12.29
N ARG A 90 4.89 11.00 12.71
CA ARG A 90 4.73 11.67 14.00
C ARG A 90 3.36 11.36 14.59
N ASP A 91 3.39 10.88 15.82
CA ASP A 91 2.21 10.65 16.66
C ASP A 91 1.12 9.79 16.00
N PHE A 92 0.06 9.58 16.70
CA PHE A 92 -1.01 8.73 16.25
C PHE A 92 -2.18 9.55 15.70
N GLY A 93 -2.92 8.95 14.79
CA GLY A 93 -4.16 9.44 14.26
C GLY A 93 -5.20 8.34 14.21
N SER A 94 -6.46 8.67 13.94
CA SER A 94 -7.50 7.68 13.79
C SER A 94 -8.45 8.00 12.65
N PHE A 95 -8.98 6.95 12.03
CA PHE A 95 -10.24 7.05 11.31
C PHE A 95 -11.33 6.57 12.27
N PRO A 96 -12.22 7.47 12.69
CA PRO A 96 -13.29 7.11 13.60
C PRO A 96 -14.10 5.97 12.98
N SER A 97 -14.34 5.09 13.70
CA SER A 97 -14.50 4.24 14.81
C SER A 97 -13.80 2.88 14.62
N HIS A 98 -12.86 2.78 13.68
CA HIS A 98 -12.37 1.46 13.23
C HIS A 98 -10.86 1.33 12.97
N THR A 99 -10.08 2.43 12.97
CA THR A 99 -8.66 2.37 12.62
C THR A 99 -7.83 3.35 13.43
N ILE A 100 -6.70 2.88 13.94
CA ILE A 100 -5.65 3.70 14.56
C ILE A 100 -4.39 3.55 13.72
N TYR A 101 -3.68 4.66 13.47
CA TYR A 101 -2.51 4.69 12.60
C TYR A 101 -1.47 5.70 13.11
N ILE A 102 -0.26 5.65 12.57
CA ILE A 102 0.77 6.69 12.74
C ILE A 102 0.64 7.69 11.60
N ASN A 103 0.66 8.98 11.93
CA ASN A 103 0.56 10.04 10.93
C ASN A 103 1.83 10.12 10.07
N VAL A 104 1.65 10.33 8.77
CA VAL A 104 2.68 10.77 7.85
C VAL A 104 2.61 12.29 7.75
N VAL A 105 3.61 12.99 8.32
CA VAL A 105 3.62 14.47 8.31
C VAL A 105 4.12 15.04 6.98
N SER A 106 5.00 14.34 6.30
CA SER A 106 5.47 14.66 4.95
C SER A 106 4.46 14.26 3.87
N LYS A 107 3.21 14.76 3.98
CA LYS A 107 2.11 14.35 3.10
C LYS A 107 2.33 14.71 1.64
N VAL A 108 2.75 15.94 1.35
CA VAL A 108 2.80 16.50 -0.01
C VAL A 108 3.64 15.64 -0.97
N PRO A 109 4.89 15.26 -0.69
CA PRO A 109 5.67 14.44 -1.61
C PRO A 109 5.02 13.08 -1.88
N VAL A 110 4.44 12.44 -0.86
CA VAL A 110 3.74 11.15 -1.01
C VAL A 110 2.46 11.31 -1.83
N GLN A 111 1.68 12.36 -1.60
CA GLN A 111 0.48 12.67 -2.38
C GLN A 111 0.82 12.95 -3.85
N THR A 112 1.93 13.65 -4.13
CA THR A 112 2.39 13.91 -5.49
C THR A 112 2.71 12.60 -6.21
N LEU A 113 3.44 11.69 -5.53
CA LEU A 113 3.70 10.35 -6.06
C LEU A 113 2.40 9.59 -6.36
N VAL A 114 1.44 9.60 -5.42
CA VAL A 114 0.15 8.90 -5.60
C VAL A 114 -0.65 9.50 -6.77
N LYS A 115 -0.65 10.82 -6.94
CA LYS A 115 -1.33 11.49 -8.06
C LYS A 115 -0.73 11.09 -9.40
N GLU A 116 0.61 11.03 -9.48
CA GLU A 116 1.30 10.61 -10.68
C GLU A 116 1.05 9.13 -11.01
N ILE A 117 1.16 8.25 -10.01
CA ILE A 117 0.78 6.84 -10.16
C ILE A 117 -0.67 6.73 -10.69
N ARG A 118 -1.60 7.47 -10.10
CA ARG A 118 -3.00 7.48 -10.54
C ARG A 118 -3.13 7.91 -11.99
N HIS A 119 -2.51 9.02 -12.36
CA HIS A 119 -2.53 9.56 -13.72
C HIS A 119 -2.08 8.53 -14.73
N GLU A 120 -0.96 7.88 -14.46
CA GLU A 120 -0.29 6.96 -15.37
C GLU A 120 -0.91 5.55 -15.41
N THR A 121 -1.52 5.09 -14.30
CA THR A 121 -1.86 3.66 -14.16
C THR A 121 -3.33 3.37 -13.87
N GLN A 122 -4.19 4.36 -13.58
CA GLN A 122 -5.56 4.08 -13.16
C GLN A 122 -6.36 3.19 -14.14
N ARG A 123 -6.12 3.33 -15.46
CA ARG A 123 -6.77 2.51 -16.48
C ARG A 123 -6.26 1.07 -16.47
N LEU A 124 -4.94 0.89 -16.26
CA LEU A 124 -4.30 -0.43 -16.17
C LEU A 124 -4.64 -1.15 -14.87
N MET A 125 -4.84 -0.41 -13.78
CA MET A 125 -5.19 -0.96 -12.47
C MET A 125 -6.69 -1.25 -12.31
N LYS A 126 -7.53 -0.75 -13.22
CA LYS A 126 -8.97 -0.97 -13.18
C LYS A 126 -9.29 -2.36 -13.73
N LEU A 127 -9.84 -3.24 -12.90
CA LEU A 127 -10.30 -4.56 -13.32
C LEU A 127 -11.60 -4.46 -14.14
N ASN A 128 -12.60 -3.74 -13.58
CA ASN A 128 -13.90 -3.46 -14.18
C ASN A 128 -14.53 -2.22 -13.50
N ASP A 129 -15.79 -1.92 -13.80
CA ASP A 129 -16.45 -0.73 -13.25
C ASP A 129 -16.74 -0.83 -11.74
N ASP A 130 -16.92 -2.03 -11.23
CA ASP A 130 -17.19 -2.28 -9.81
C ASP A 130 -15.88 -2.35 -8.99
N ASN A 131 -14.78 -2.77 -9.63
CA ASN A 131 -13.47 -2.95 -9.00
C ASN A 131 -12.47 -1.92 -9.52
N LYS A 132 -12.67 -0.67 -9.09
CA LYS A 132 -11.75 0.44 -9.38
C LYS A 132 -10.56 0.44 -8.41
N PRO A 133 -9.38 0.89 -8.85
CA PRO A 133 -8.24 1.05 -7.95
C PRO A 133 -8.53 2.10 -6.88
N HIS A 134 -8.09 1.83 -5.66
CA HIS A 134 -8.16 2.77 -4.54
C HIS A 134 -6.79 3.41 -4.32
N PHE A 135 -6.67 4.71 -4.60
CA PHE A 135 -5.46 5.51 -4.39
C PHE A 135 -5.52 6.25 -3.07
N ILE A 136 -4.50 6.10 -2.22
CA ILE A 136 -4.48 6.63 -0.86
C ILE A 136 -3.88 8.04 -0.86
N LEU A 137 -4.72 9.07 -0.87
CA LEU A 137 -4.30 10.47 -0.83
C LEU A 137 -4.03 10.98 0.59
N GLU A 138 -4.52 10.28 1.62
CA GLU A 138 -4.19 10.54 3.02
C GLU A 138 -3.20 9.48 3.52
N PRO A 139 -1.88 9.66 3.26
CA PRO A 139 -0.88 8.68 3.60
C PRO A 139 -0.80 8.50 5.12
N HIS A 140 -0.82 7.25 5.55
CA HIS A 140 -0.75 6.86 6.95
C HIS A 140 -0.11 5.47 7.08
N LEU A 141 0.36 5.15 8.28
CA LEU A 141 0.89 3.83 8.58
C LEU A 141 -0.01 3.15 9.62
N THR A 142 -0.82 2.20 9.19
CA THR A 142 -1.81 1.53 10.03
C THR A 142 -1.16 0.75 11.18
N ILE A 143 -1.65 0.97 12.40
CA ILE A 143 -1.35 0.17 13.59
C ILE A 143 -2.39 -0.93 13.75
N ALA A 144 -3.66 -0.58 13.82
CA ALA A 144 -4.77 -1.53 13.92
C ALA A 144 -5.96 -1.06 13.10
N ARG A 145 -6.69 -2.00 12.52
CA ARG A 145 -7.88 -1.73 11.69
C ARG A 145 -8.97 -2.74 11.98
N LYS A 146 -10.20 -2.45 11.55
CA LYS A 146 -11.39 -3.26 11.81
C LYS A 146 -11.62 -3.45 13.32
N LEU A 147 -11.38 -2.38 14.07
CA LEU A 147 -11.57 -2.36 15.51
C LEU A 147 -13.06 -2.47 15.84
N GLN A 148 -13.37 -3.21 16.91
CA GLN A 148 -14.68 -3.14 17.54
C GLN A 148 -14.83 -1.78 18.26
N PRO A 149 -16.07 -1.27 18.46
CA PRO A 149 -16.27 0.04 19.08
C PRO A 149 -15.49 0.22 20.39
N TRP A 150 -15.58 -0.73 21.31
CA TRP A 150 -14.87 -0.67 22.59
C TRP A 150 -13.34 -0.70 22.45
N GLN A 151 -12.79 -1.42 21.44
CA GLN A 151 -11.36 -1.47 21.15
C GLN A 151 -10.89 -0.12 20.62
N TYR A 152 -11.71 0.51 19.76
CA TYR A 152 -11.41 1.83 19.24
C TYR A 152 -11.45 2.88 20.35
N GLU A 153 -12.50 2.94 21.13
CA GLU A 153 -12.68 3.95 22.18
C GLU A 153 -11.54 3.91 23.20
N LYS A 154 -11.26 2.73 23.78
CA LYS A 154 -10.17 2.55 24.74
C LYS A 154 -8.80 2.78 24.12
N GLY A 155 -8.55 2.16 22.97
CA GLY A 155 -7.27 2.30 22.25
C GLY A 155 -7.01 3.74 21.82
N TRP A 156 -8.02 4.46 21.33
CA TRP A 156 -7.84 5.84 20.93
C TRP A 156 -7.64 6.78 22.12
N LEU A 157 -8.34 6.58 23.22
CA LEU A 157 -8.15 7.33 24.46
C LEU A 157 -6.68 7.27 24.94
N GLU A 158 -6.06 6.09 24.85
CA GLU A 158 -4.66 5.91 25.24
C GLU A 158 -3.71 6.45 24.17
N TYR A 159 -3.87 6.04 22.90
CA TYR A 159 -2.92 6.34 21.83
C TYR A 159 -2.96 7.80 21.37
N SER A 160 -4.06 8.52 21.55
CA SER A 160 -4.13 9.96 21.29
C SER A 160 -3.18 10.77 22.19
N ASN A 161 -2.80 10.23 23.35
CA ASN A 161 -1.89 10.84 24.31
C ASN A 161 -0.44 10.30 24.24
N LYS A 162 -0.19 9.27 23.40
CA LYS A 162 1.16 8.74 23.17
C LYS A 162 1.87 9.48 22.06
N SER A 163 3.18 9.59 22.19
CA SER A 163 4.04 10.16 21.15
C SER A 163 4.74 9.06 20.34
N PHE A 164 4.87 9.29 19.06
CA PHE A 164 5.68 8.47 18.14
C PHE A 164 6.46 9.37 17.20
N THR A 165 7.73 9.03 16.97
CA THR A 165 8.57 9.69 15.97
C THR A 165 9.33 8.66 15.17
N GLY A 166 9.41 8.87 13.86
CA GLY A 166 10.18 8.05 12.95
C GLY A 166 10.44 8.79 11.64
N ARG A 167 11.49 8.42 10.96
CA ARG A 167 11.82 8.98 9.64
C ARG A 167 12.55 7.95 8.80
N PHE A 168 12.34 7.99 7.49
CA PHE A 168 13.11 7.17 6.54
C PHE A 168 13.15 7.85 5.17
N ILE A 169 14.11 7.44 4.36
CA ILE A 169 14.15 7.79 2.94
C ILE A 169 13.47 6.67 2.18
N ALA A 170 12.36 6.96 1.52
CA ALA A 170 11.79 6.07 0.54
C ALA A 170 12.55 6.27 -0.78
N ASP A 171 13.47 5.37 -1.06
CA ASP A 171 14.30 5.33 -2.28
C ASP A 171 13.64 4.56 -3.42
N GLY A 172 12.43 4.09 -3.20
CA GLY A 172 11.63 3.37 -4.17
C GLY A 172 10.30 2.91 -3.59
N MET A 173 9.50 2.25 -4.42
CA MET A 173 8.23 1.63 -4.05
C MET A 173 8.21 0.15 -4.39
N LEU A 174 7.36 -0.63 -3.72
CA LEU A 174 7.20 -2.06 -3.92
C LEU A 174 5.80 -2.37 -4.44
N LEU A 175 5.71 -3.19 -5.48
CA LEU A 175 4.49 -3.86 -5.88
C LEU A 175 4.42 -5.21 -5.19
N LEU A 176 3.36 -5.43 -4.45
CA LEU A 176 3.06 -6.67 -3.76
C LEU A 176 1.81 -7.29 -4.36
N LYS A 177 1.73 -8.62 -4.41
CA LYS A 177 0.51 -9.34 -4.79
C LYS A 177 0.18 -10.47 -3.85
N ARG A 178 -1.10 -10.84 -3.79
CA ARG A 178 -1.57 -12.08 -3.17
C ARG A 178 -2.77 -12.64 -3.91
N PRO A 179 -2.96 -13.96 -3.93
CA PRO A 179 -4.23 -14.57 -4.28
C PRO A 179 -5.35 -14.09 -3.34
N LEU A 180 -6.60 -14.09 -3.80
CA LEU A 180 -7.73 -13.62 -2.99
C LEU A 180 -8.01 -14.51 -1.78
N ASP A 181 -7.68 -15.78 -1.87
CA ASP A 181 -7.83 -16.82 -0.85
C ASP A 181 -6.67 -16.89 0.16
N GLU A 182 -5.57 -16.15 -0.10
CA GLU A 182 -4.40 -16.10 0.77
C GLU A 182 -4.32 -14.79 1.57
N LYS A 183 -3.63 -14.84 2.73
CA LYS A 183 -3.40 -13.65 3.57
C LYS A 183 -2.03 -13.02 3.35
N LYS A 184 -1.06 -13.78 2.82
CA LYS A 184 0.34 -13.35 2.72
C LYS A 184 0.62 -12.75 1.34
N TYR A 185 1.12 -11.50 1.36
CA TYR A 185 1.61 -10.86 0.14
C TYR A 185 3.01 -11.33 -0.23
N GLN A 186 3.26 -11.45 -1.52
CA GLN A 186 4.55 -11.70 -2.13
C GLN A 186 5.02 -10.43 -2.83
N VAL A 187 6.34 -10.19 -2.85
CA VAL A 187 6.93 -9.08 -3.60
C VAL A 187 6.96 -9.46 -5.08
N VAL A 188 6.34 -8.63 -5.91
CA VAL A 188 6.41 -8.76 -7.38
C VAL A 188 7.63 -8.02 -7.91
N GLN A 189 7.75 -6.72 -7.56
CA GLN A 189 8.79 -5.86 -8.10
C GLN A 189 9.10 -4.70 -7.15
N ARG A 190 10.38 -4.30 -7.10
CA ARG A 190 10.85 -3.04 -6.55
C ARG A 190 11.10 -2.05 -7.67
N PHE A 191 10.69 -0.81 -7.49
CA PHE A 191 10.94 0.31 -8.41
C PHE A 191 11.74 1.37 -7.67
N GLU A 192 12.97 1.60 -8.12
CA GLU A 192 13.88 2.59 -7.53
C GLU A 192 13.58 3.98 -8.09
N PHE A 193 13.61 5.00 -7.25
CA PHE A 193 13.48 6.40 -7.64
C PHE A 193 14.83 6.91 -8.15
N GLN A 194 14.87 7.35 -9.42
CA GLN A 194 16.13 7.66 -10.11
C GLN A 194 16.32 9.15 -10.40
N ASN A 195 15.26 9.97 -10.21
CA ASN A 195 15.30 11.40 -10.51
C ASN A 195 15.74 11.73 -11.95
N LEU A 196 15.36 10.89 -12.90
CA LEU A 196 15.68 11.10 -14.32
C LEU A 196 14.59 11.98 -14.97
N PRO A 197 14.98 12.87 -15.92
CA PRO A 197 13.99 13.60 -16.70
C PRO A 197 13.22 12.62 -17.59
N VAL A 198 11.94 12.38 -17.27
CA VAL A 198 11.05 11.58 -18.11
C VAL A 198 10.41 12.52 -19.14
N THR A 199 10.96 12.56 -20.34
CA THR A 199 10.37 13.26 -21.47
C THR A 199 9.20 12.43 -22.01
N THR A 200 7.98 12.76 -21.59
CA THR A 200 6.74 12.14 -22.12
C THR A 200 6.23 12.83 -23.39
N LYS A 201 6.97 13.75 -23.97
CA LYS A 201 6.60 14.39 -25.24
C LYS A 201 7.03 13.51 -26.44
N GLN A 202 6.23 12.50 -26.72
CA GLN A 202 6.21 11.84 -28.01
C GLN A 202 5.37 12.73 -28.94
N GLY A 203 6.00 13.68 -29.62
CA GLY A 203 5.29 14.56 -30.55
C GLY A 203 6.08 15.68 -31.21
N GLU A 204 7.33 15.91 -30.81
CA GLU A 204 8.15 17.01 -31.38
C GLU A 204 9.30 16.54 -32.28
N LEU A 205 9.23 15.34 -32.84
CA LEU A 205 10.30 14.81 -33.71
C LEU A 205 10.08 15.06 -35.21
N PHE A 206 9.04 15.82 -35.57
CA PHE A 206 8.76 16.22 -36.95
C PHE A 206 8.34 17.69 -37.01
N MET A 207 9.29 18.58 -36.89
CA MET A 207 9.30 19.90 -37.52
C MET A 207 10.63 20.10 -38.20
#